data_e4375de984d125f27d6de8950407a7f1
#
_entry.id   e4375de984d125f27d6de8950407a7f1
#
_cell.length_a   1.000
_cell.length_b   1.000
_cell.length_c   1.000
_cell.angle_alpha   90.00
_cell.angle_beta   90.00
_cell.angle_gamma   90.00
#
_symmetry.space_group_name_H-M   'P 1'
#
loop_
_entity.id
_entity.type
_entity.pdbx_description
1 polymer ?
#
loop_
_entity_poly.entity_id
_entity_poly.type
_entity_poly.pdbx_seq_one_letter_code
_entity_poly.pdbx_strand_id
1 'polypeptide(L)'
;QEAMALGDRVAVLEHGRIAQIGTPREIYHQPANAFVADFIGSVNCVLQSDGSESYCRPEDVHLHLTEQKEWRGKVIHSVFLGQNQRVFIDIGTSTPLLADCSAREIWPLGQLVGNQVTPEAWFTV
;
A
#
# COMPACT_ATOMS: atom_id res chain seq x y z
N GLN A 1 -14.36 -11.70 -7.28
CA GLN A 1 -14.67 -10.61 -6.35
C GLN A 1 -15.82 -11.02 -5.47
N GLU A 2 -15.56 -11.06 -4.19
CA GLU A 2 -16.53 -11.59 -3.26
C GLU A 2 -16.87 -10.54 -2.21
N ALA A 3 -17.46 -9.44 -2.67
CA ALA A 3 -17.94 -8.38 -1.80
C ALA A 3 -19.36 -8.01 -2.18
N MET A 4 -20.19 -7.77 -1.17
CA MET A 4 -21.57 -7.36 -1.36
C MET A 4 -21.83 -6.11 -0.55
N ALA A 5 -22.47 -5.12 -1.17
CA ALA A 5 -22.91 -3.93 -0.46
C ALA A 5 -24.17 -4.25 0.34
N LEU A 6 -24.17 -3.86 1.60
CA LEU A 6 -25.31 -4.03 2.51
C LEU A 6 -25.65 -2.65 3.08
N GLY A 7 -26.33 -1.82 2.27
CA GLY A 7 -26.52 -0.42 2.60
C GLY A 7 -25.16 0.27 2.60
N ASP A 8 -24.75 0.83 3.75
CA ASP A 8 -23.45 1.48 3.89
C ASP A 8 -22.36 0.51 4.32
N ARG A 9 -22.62 -0.79 4.31
CA ARG A 9 -21.70 -1.81 4.77
C ARG A 9 -21.39 -2.78 3.65
N VAL A 10 -20.22 -3.38 3.73
CA VAL A 10 -19.74 -4.36 2.78
C VAL A 10 -19.35 -5.63 3.53
N ALA A 11 -19.71 -6.77 2.97
CA ALA A 11 -19.25 -8.06 3.46
C ALA A 11 -18.20 -8.58 2.50
N VAL A 12 -17.02 -8.89 3.02
CA VAL A 12 -15.94 -9.52 2.23
C VAL A 12 -15.98 -11.01 2.48
N LEU A 13 -16.07 -11.78 1.41
CA LEU A 13 -16.18 -13.23 1.48
C LEU A 13 -14.86 -13.88 1.08
N GLU A 14 -14.48 -14.92 1.81
CA GLU A 14 -13.33 -15.74 1.51
C GLU A 14 -13.76 -17.19 1.58
N HIS A 15 -13.64 -17.90 0.47
CA HIS A 15 -14.07 -19.31 0.36
C HIS A 15 -15.51 -19.53 0.84
N GLY A 16 -16.41 -18.60 0.47
CA GLY A 16 -17.81 -18.71 0.82
C GLY A 16 -18.17 -18.31 2.23
N ARG A 17 -17.20 -17.87 3.03
CA ARG A 17 -17.42 -17.42 4.40
C ARG A 17 -17.15 -15.93 4.52
N ILE A 18 -17.87 -15.30 5.44
CA ILE A 18 -17.67 -13.87 5.68
C ILE A 18 -16.35 -13.71 6.44
N ALA A 19 -15.38 -13.04 5.78
CA ALA A 19 -14.11 -12.71 6.40
C ALA A 19 -14.23 -11.43 7.23
N GLN A 20 -15.04 -10.46 6.75
CA GLN A 20 -15.22 -9.21 7.46
C GLN A 20 -16.48 -8.50 6.95
N ILE A 21 -17.16 -7.81 7.85
CA ILE A 21 -18.27 -6.93 7.53
C ILE A 21 -17.94 -5.57 8.16
N GLY A 22 -18.18 -4.50 7.41
CA GLY A 22 -18.00 -3.16 7.91
C GLY A 22 -18.24 -2.14 6.83
N THR A 23 -18.04 -0.88 7.16
CA THR A 23 -18.06 0.17 6.15
C THR A 23 -16.82 0.00 5.26
N PRO A 24 -16.85 0.49 4.00
CA PRO A 24 -15.66 0.44 3.17
C PRO A 24 -14.44 1.06 3.84
N ARG A 25 -14.63 2.16 4.55
CA ARG A 25 -13.55 2.84 5.26
C ARG A 25 -12.96 1.97 6.36
N GLU A 26 -13.81 1.31 7.15
CA GLU A 26 -13.34 0.42 8.21
C GLU A 26 -12.53 -0.73 7.65
N ILE A 27 -13.04 -1.37 6.60
CA ILE A 27 -12.37 -2.51 5.98
C ILE A 27 -11.03 -2.09 5.38
N TYR A 28 -10.98 -0.91 4.78
CA TYR A 28 -9.77 -0.40 4.15
C TYR A 28 -8.67 -0.09 5.16
N HIS A 29 -9.03 0.52 6.28
CA HIS A 29 -8.06 0.99 7.27
C HIS A 29 -7.80 -0.04 8.38
N GLN A 30 -8.73 -0.96 8.62
CA GLN A 30 -8.61 -1.97 9.67
C GLN A 30 -9.04 -3.34 9.14
N PRO A 31 -8.33 -3.86 8.13
CA PRO A 31 -8.68 -5.17 7.60
C PRO A 31 -8.43 -6.28 8.62
N ALA A 32 -9.32 -7.27 8.64
CA ALA A 32 -9.26 -8.34 9.62
C ALA A 32 -8.08 -9.30 9.38
N ASN A 33 -7.63 -9.43 8.13
CA ASN A 33 -6.51 -10.31 7.79
C ASN A 33 -5.88 -9.84 6.49
N ALA A 34 -4.79 -10.52 6.09
CA ALA A 34 -4.04 -10.15 4.90
C ALA A 34 -4.87 -10.29 3.63
N PHE A 35 -5.73 -11.31 3.57
CA PHE A 35 -6.60 -11.49 2.41
C PHE A 35 -7.50 -10.27 2.21
N VAL A 36 -8.15 -9.82 3.28
CA VAL A 36 -9.05 -8.65 3.22
C VAL A 36 -8.27 -7.40 2.85
N ALA A 37 -7.08 -7.22 3.43
CA ALA A 37 -6.25 -6.05 3.15
C ALA A 37 -5.93 -5.94 1.66
N ASP A 38 -5.52 -7.04 1.06
CA ASP A 38 -5.16 -7.08 -0.36
C ASP A 38 -6.39 -7.03 -1.26
N PHE A 39 -7.48 -7.68 -0.85
CA PHE A 39 -8.70 -7.73 -1.63
C PHE A 39 -9.34 -6.35 -1.83
N ILE A 40 -9.39 -5.56 -0.76
CA ILE A 40 -10.08 -4.27 -0.79
C ILE A 40 -9.26 -3.19 -1.50
N GLY A 41 -7.95 -3.37 -1.62
CA GLY A 41 -7.08 -2.44 -2.31
C GLY A 41 -5.63 -2.85 -2.22
N SER A 42 -4.79 -2.25 -3.07
CA SER A 42 -3.36 -2.54 -3.03
C SER A 42 -2.77 -2.20 -1.67
N VAL A 43 -1.83 -3.00 -1.23
CA VAL A 43 -1.21 -2.85 0.07
C VAL A 43 0.28 -3.18 -0.03
N ASN A 44 1.09 -2.45 0.73
CA ASN A 44 2.49 -2.79 0.93
C ASN A 44 2.63 -3.60 2.20
N CYS A 45 3.44 -4.64 2.15
CA CYS A 45 3.81 -5.43 3.32
C CYS A 45 5.30 -5.26 3.52
N VAL A 46 5.71 -4.74 4.66
CA VAL A 46 7.11 -4.45 4.94
C VAL A 46 7.55 -5.22 6.18
N LEU A 47 8.64 -5.96 6.03
CA LEU A 47 9.22 -6.71 7.14
C LEU A 47 10.02 -5.77 8.03
N GLN A 48 9.67 -5.71 9.29
CA GLN A 48 10.38 -4.88 10.26
C GLN A 48 11.61 -5.61 10.81
N SER A 49 12.48 -4.86 11.47
CA SER A 49 13.72 -5.40 12.00
C SER A 49 13.52 -6.47 13.07
N ASP A 50 12.36 -6.45 13.75
CA ASP A 50 12.03 -7.45 14.78
C ASP A 50 11.38 -8.70 14.19
N GLY A 51 11.25 -8.80 12.86
CA GLY A 51 10.64 -9.93 12.19
C GLY A 51 9.15 -9.82 11.96
N SER A 52 8.51 -8.80 12.52
CA SER A 52 7.08 -8.59 12.29
C SER A 52 6.83 -7.95 10.94
N GLU A 53 5.61 -8.10 10.44
CA GLU A 53 5.17 -7.48 9.21
C GLU A 53 4.27 -6.30 9.51
N SER A 54 4.55 -5.17 8.86
CA SER A 54 3.70 -4.00 8.93
C SER A 54 3.17 -3.70 7.54
N TYR A 55 1.96 -3.19 7.48
CA TYR A 55 1.27 -2.92 6.23
C TYR A 55 1.00 -1.44 6.08
N CYS A 56 1.07 -0.94 4.85
CA CYS A 56 0.65 0.42 4.57
C CYS A 56 0.09 0.52 3.16
N ARG A 57 -0.75 1.51 2.95
CA ARG A 57 -1.33 1.75 1.64
C ARG A 57 -0.38 2.58 0.77
N PRO A 58 -0.42 2.39 -0.55
CA PRO A 58 0.49 3.13 -1.44
C PRO A 58 0.37 4.65 -1.34
N GLU A 59 -0.82 5.17 -1.08
CA GLU A 59 -1.04 6.61 -0.96
C GLU A 59 -0.39 7.21 0.28
N ASP A 60 -0.01 6.38 1.24
CA ASP A 60 0.64 6.82 2.47
C ASP A 60 2.17 6.77 2.39
N VAL A 61 2.70 6.34 1.25
CA VAL A 61 4.14 6.32 1.00
C VAL A 61 4.50 7.61 0.30
N HIS A 62 5.36 8.41 0.92
CA HIS A 62 5.79 9.69 0.37
C HIS A 62 7.22 9.58 -0.14
N LEU A 63 7.44 9.99 -1.39
CA LEU A 63 8.73 9.94 -2.03
C LEU A 63 9.40 11.30 -1.95
N HIS A 64 10.71 11.30 -1.77
CA HIS A 64 11.49 12.54 -1.81
C HIS A 64 12.89 12.26 -2.31
N LEU A 65 13.51 13.31 -2.85
CA LEU A 65 14.90 13.25 -3.28
C LEU A 65 15.76 13.48 -2.04
N THR A 66 16.38 12.42 -1.56
CA THR A 66 17.25 12.52 -0.40
C THR A 66 18.33 11.45 -0.47
N GLU A 67 19.46 11.77 0.13
CA GLU A 67 20.52 10.82 0.34
C GLU A 67 20.48 10.20 1.74
N GLN A 68 19.48 10.56 2.53
CA GLN A 68 19.31 9.95 3.85
C GLN A 68 19.03 8.48 3.71
N LYS A 69 19.57 7.71 4.63
CA LYS A 69 19.73 6.27 4.46
C LYS A 69 18.52 5.44 4.83
N GLU A 70 17.53 6.03 5.47
CA GLU A 70 16.34 5.26 5.83
C GLU A 70 15.51 5.04 4.60
N TRP A 71 15.25 3.79 4.32
CA TRP A 71 14.32 3.38 3.26
C TRP A 71 14.61 3.99 1.90
N ARG A 72 15.86 3.93 1.49
CA ARG A 72 16.18 4.31 0.12
C ARG A 72 15.77 3.21 -0.82
N GLY A 73 15.28 3.61 -1.97
CA GLY A 73 14.93 2.70 -3.02
C GLY A 73 15.18 3.31 -4.37
N LYS A 74 14.99 2.50 -5.39
CA LYS A 74 15.22 2.88 -6.77
C LYS A 74 13.92 2.74 -7.53
N VAL A 75 13.57 3.77 -8.27
CA VAL A 75 12.37 3.72 -9.12
C VAL A 75 12.61 2.73 -10.25
N ILE A 76 11.78 1.68 -10.33
CA ILE A 76 11.92 0.64 -11.35
C ILE A 76 10.77 0.61 -12.34
N HIS A 77 9.65 1.25 -12.04
CA HIS A 77 8.49 1.26 -12.91
C HIS A 77 7.50 2.30 -12.44
N SER A 78 6.66 2.79 -13.34
CA SER A 78 5.55 3.65 -12.95
C SER A 78 4.38 3.41 -13.89
N VAL A 79 3.16 3.61 -13.36
CA VAL A 79 1.92 3.48 -14.12
C VAL A 79 1.14 4.76 -13.97
N PHE A 80 0.80 5.36 -15.10
CA PHE A 80 -0.01 6.58 -15.14
C PHE A 80 -1.49 6.21 -14.98
N LEU A 81 -2.13 6.81 -14.00
CA LEU A 81 -3.54 6.52 -13.68
C LEU A 81 -4.42 7.77 -13.80
N GLY A 82 -4.04 8.69 -14.66
CA GLY A 82 -4.77 9.95 -14.83
C GLY A 82 -4.26 11.03 -13.91
N GLN A 83 -5.02 11.37 -12.86
CA GLN A 83 -4.58 12.39 -11.90
C GLN A 83 -3.45 11.89 -11.01
N ASN A 84 -3.33 10.58 -10.86
CA ASN A 84 -2.33 9.97 -10.02
C ASN A 84 -1.45 9.03 -10.84
N GLN A 85 -0.32 8.68 -10.25
CA GLN A 85 0.56 7.65 -10.77
C GLN A 85 0.93 6.72 -9.64
N ARG A 86 1.21 5.47 -9.99
CA ARG A 86 1.75 4.49 -9.06
C ARG A 86 3.20 4.24 -9.41
N VAL A 87 4.07 4.51 -8.46
CA VAL A 87 5.51 4.35 -8.64
C VAL A 87 5.94 3.07 -7.90
N PHE A 88 6.72 2.25 -8.59
CA PHE A 88 7.24 0.99 -8.06
C PHE A 88 8.68 1.21 -7.68
N ILE A 89 9.03 0.91 -6.44
CA ILE A 89 10.34 1.19 -5.88
C ILE A 89 10.96 -0.10 -5.39
N ASP A 90 12.16 -0.39 -5.89
CA ASP A 90 12.96 -1.52 -5.41
C ASP A 90 13.66 -1.09 -4.13
N ILE A 91 13.26 -1.70 -3.02
CA ILE A 91 13.85 -1.46 -1.71
C ILE A 91 14.71 -2.64 -1.24
N GLY A 92 15.06 -3.52 -2.17
CA GLY A 92 15.90 -4.68 -1.85
C GLY A 92 15.12 -5.91 -1.39
N THR A 93 13.81 -5.89 -1.51
CA THR A 93 12.95 -7.02 -1.14
C THR A 93 12.38 -7.70 -2.38
N SER A 94 11.74 -8.86 -2.19
CA SER A 94 11.20 -9.63 -3.31
C SER A 94 10.06 -8.93 -4.05
N THR A 95 9.33 -8.04 -3.36
CA THR A 95 8.27 -7.26 -3.98
C THR A 95 8.60 -5.78 -3.87
N PRO A 96 8.29 -4.98 -4.89
CA PRO A 96 8.54 -3.55 -4.82
C PRO A 96 7.59 -2.86 -3.86
N LEU A 97 8.06 -1.75 -3.32
CA LEU A 97 7.21 -0.85 -2.55
C LEU A 97 6.40 -0.01 -3.54
N LEU A 98 5.11 0.12 -3.29
CA LEU A 98 4.21 0.91 -4.12
C LEU A 98 3.96 2.26 -3.47
N ALA A 99 4.09 3.33 -4.26
CA ALA A 99 3.78 4.68 -3.81
C ALA A 99 2.84 5.33 -4.81
N ASP A 100 1.70 5.81 -4.33
CA ASP A 100 0.75 6.52 -5.16
C ASP A 100 0.90 8.01 -4.90
N CYS A 101 1.11 8.78 -5.95
CA CYS A 101 1.33 10.21 -5.84
C CYS A 101 0.69 10.93 -7.02
N SER A 102 0.80 12.25 -7.02
CA SER A 102 0.26 13.06 -8.12
C SER A 102 1.00 12.71 -9.43
N ALA A 103 0.24 12.59 -10.51
CA ALA A 103 0.82 12.36 -11.82
C ALA A 103 1.66 13.55 -12.31
N ARG A 104 1.60 14.68 -11.63
CA ARG A 104 2.43 15.84 -11.95
C ARG A 104 3.85 15.72 -11.43
N GLU A 105 4.09 14.84 -10.47
CA GLU A 105 5.43 14.58 -9.97
C GLU A 105 6.19 13.77 -11.00
N ILE A 106 7.48 14.01 -11.09
CA ILE A 106 8.34 13.29 -12.03
C ILE A 106 9.34 12.45 -11.26
N TRP A 107 9.21 11.13 -11.42
CA TRP A 107 10.08 10.15 -10.77
C TRP A 107 10.69 9.25 -11.84
N PRO A 108 11.84 9.67 -12.42
CA PRO A 108 12.45 8.93 -13.53
C PRO A 108 12.88 7.52 -13.13
N LEU A 109 12.84 6.60 -14.07
CA LEU A 109 13.37 5.27 -13.87
C LEU A 109 14.84 5.35 -13.48
N GLY A 110 15.23 4.57 -12.48
CA GLY A 110 16.60 4.55 -11.98
C GLY A 110 16.88 5.59 -10.92
N GLN A 111 15.97 6.51 -10.66
CA GLN A 111 16.14 7.53 -9.64
C GLN A 111 16.18 6.92 -8.26
N LEU A 112 17.15 7.29 -7.45
CA LEU A 112 17.20 6.93 -6.04
C LEU A 112 16.29 7.88 -5.27
N VAL A 113 15.44 7.31 -4.44
CA VAL A 113 14.46 8.09 -3.68
C VAL A 113 14.46 7.66 -2.23
N GLY A 114 14.16 8.59 -1.34
CA GLY A 114 13.82 8.28 0.02
C GLY A 114 12.33 8.01 0.11
N ASN A 115 11.97 7.12 1.02
CA ASN A 115 10.57 6.73 1.21
C ASN A 115 10.21 6.97 2.67
N GLN A 116 9.08 7.59 2.89
CA GLN A 116 8.59 7.86 4.23
C GLN A 116 7.11 7.55 4.30
N VAL A 117 6.73 6.84 5.35
CA VAL A 117 5.31 6.51 5.60
C VAL A 117 4.87 7.28 6.83
N THR A 118 3.71 7.91 6.74
CA THR A 118 3.08 8.55 7.90
C THR A 118 2.98 7.52 9.04
N PRO A 119 3.52 7.80 10.22
CA PRO A 119 3.56 6.80 11.29
C PRO A 119 2.19 6.19 11.63
N GLU A 120 1.14 6.99 11.61
CA GLU A 120 -0.21 6.52 11.93
C GLU A 120 -0.82 5.67 10.82
N ALA A 121 -0.21 5.64 9.64
CA ALA A 121 -0.72 4.90 8.50
C ALA A 121 -0.35 3.41 8.51
N TRP A 122 0.61 3.03 9.34
CA TRP A 122 0.97 1.63 9.48
C TRP A 122 -0.14 0.84 10.17
N PHE A 123 -0.37 -0.37 9.69
CA PHE A 123 -1.31 -1.26 10.36
C PHE A 123 -0.80 -2.71 10.33
N THR A 124 -1.40 -3.53 11.19
CA THR A 124 -1.11 -4.97 11.24
C THR A 124 -2.40 -5.74 10.97
N VAL A 125 -2.25 -6.98 10.59
CA VAL A 125 -3.41 -7.85 10.30
C VAL A 125 -3.34 -9.14 11.07
#